data_655cce1666d0906ea8e8cb92a7b93fe2
#
_entry.id   655cce1666d0906ea8e8cb92a7b93fe2
#
_cell.length_a   1.000
_cell.length_b   1.000
_cell.length_c   1.000
_cell.angle_alpha   90.00
_cell.angle_beta   90.00
_cell.angle_gamma   90.00
#
_symmetry.space_group_name_H-M   'P 1'
#
loop_
_entity.id
_entity.type
_entity.pdbx_description
1 polymer ?
#
loop_
_entity_poly.entity_id
_entity_poly.type
_entity_poly.pdbx_seq_one_letter_code
_entity_poly.pdbx_strand_id
1 'polypeptide(L)'
;LKANLIIRDECNVKIEGLELSTRKKLVDRFKYEIPGARFTPAVRLGRWDGKVSFFGMGGSSFINLLPDIIPFLDNEGYDVELSDIREYPQKIEFGTIAEDTFAHKAWPVGHPAVGQPVMLRDYQVEIINNFLANPQSIQEIATGAGKTLMTAALSLMVEKYGRSVVIVPNKDLVKQTEADY
;
A
#
# COMPACT_ATOMS: atom_id res chain seq x y z
N LEU A 1 29.70 5.30 11.38
CA LEU A 1 29.58 5.16 9.91
C LEU A 1 28.47 6.08 9.42
N LYS A 2 28.56 6.60 8.17
CA LYS A 2 27.50 7.43 7.59
C LYS A 2 26.79 6.67 6.48
N ALA A 3 25.46 6.78 6.44
CA ALA A 3 24.64 6.26 5.37
C ALA A 3 23.67 7.34 4.87
N ASN A 4 23.33 7.35 3.58
CA ASN A 4 22.36 8.26 3.00
C ASN A 4 21.12 7.47 2.57
N LEU A 5 19.97 7.76 3.21
CA LEU A 5 18.67 7.20 2.86
C LEU A 5 17.97 8.14 1.87
N ILE A 6 17.80 7.68 0.65
CA ILE A 6 17.19 8.43 -0.43
C ILE A 6 15.78 7.87 -0.65
N ILE A 7 14.75 8.70 -0.42
CA ILE A 7 13.37 8.38 -0.77
C ILE A 7 13.14 8.83 -2.22
N ARG A 8 12.86 7.87 -3.11
CA ARG A 8 12.73 8.11 -4.56
C ARG A 8 11.30 8.36 -5.00
N ASP A 9 10.40 7.58 -4.45
CA ASP A 9 8.96 7.64 -4.70
C ASP A 9 8.19 7.08 -3.49
N GLU A 10 6.89 6.92 -3.61
CA GLU A 10 6.00 6.44 -2.54
C GLU A 10 6.25 4.99 -2.12
N CYS A 11 7.01 4.23 -2.90
CA CYS A 11 7.28 2.83 -2.67
C CYS A 11 8.75 2.55 -2.43
N ASN A 12 9.65 3.22 -3.17
CA ASN A 12 11.05 2.82 -3.30
C ASN A 12 11.99 3.76 -2.55
N VAL A 13 12.91 3.14 -1.84
CA VAL A 13 14.02 3.83 -1.18
C VAL A 13 15.36 3.24 -1.63
N LYS A 14 16.41 4.01 -1.48
CA LYS A 14 17.78 3.55 -1.67
C LYS A 14 18.66 4.00 -0.50
N ILE A 15 19.46 3.10 0.02
CA ILE A 15 20.41 3.39 1.10
C ILE A 15 21.81 3.24 0.56
N GLU A 16 22.55 4.32 0.57
CA GLU A 16 23.93 4.39 0.11
C GLU A 16 24.89 4.50 1.29
N GLY A 17 26.18 4.21 1.07
CA GLY A 17 27.21 4.28 2.12
C GLY A 17 27.30 3.06 3.03
N LEU A 18 26.46 2.02 2.82
CA LEU A 18 26.51 0.80 3.62
C LEU A 18 27.69 -0.09 3.21
N GLU A 19 28.36 -0.67 4.21
CA GLU A 19 29.36 -1.72 4.00
C GLU A 19 28.74 -3.00 3.44
N LEU A 20 29.53 -3.79 2.74
CA LEU A 20 29.07 -5.04 2.12
C LEU A 20 28.54 -6.04 3.16
N SER A 21 29.17 -6.09 4.34
CA SER A 21 28.76 -6.91 5.49
C SER A 21 27.35 -6.57 5.94
N THR A 22 27.06 -5.30 6.13
CA THR A 22 25.75 -4.78 6.56
C THR A 22 24.68 -5.01 5.50
N ARG A 23 25.02 -4.79 4.20
CA ARG A 23 24.08 -5.12 3.10
C ARG A 23 23.71 -6.60 3.08
N LYS A 24 24.66 -7.51 3.28
CA LYS A 24 24.38 -8.95 3.35
C LYS A 24 23.42 -9.27 4.52
N LYS A 25 23.66 -8.69 5.71
CA LYS A 25 22.78 -8.87 6.87
C LYS A 25 21.35 -8.39 6.57
N LEU A 26 21.20 -7.23 5.91
CA LEU A 26 19.88 -6.71 5.52
C LEU A 26 19.21 -7.59 4.46
N VAL A 27 19.94 -8.03 3.43
CA VAL A 27 19.42 -8.97 2.43
C VAL A 27 18.90 -10.24 3.11
N ASP A 28 19.64 -10.81 4.06
CA ASP A 28 19.26 -12.02 4.75
C ASP A 28 18.09 -11.79 5.73
N ARG A 29 18.06 -10.67 6.42
CA ARG A 29 16.96 -10.28 7.33
C ARG A 29 15.63 -10.13 6.62
N PHE A 30 15.62 -9.56 5.43
CA PHE A 30 14.41 -9.30 4.64
C PHE A 30 14.13 -10.35 3.57
N LYS A 31 14.71 -11.55 3.70
CA LYS A 31 14.37 -12.70 2.86
C LYS A 31 13.03 -13.28 3.27
N TYR A 32 12.21 -13.54 2.26
CA TYR A 32 10.93 -14.22 2.38
C TYR A 32 10.91 -15.46 1.51
N GLU A 33 10.53 -16.59 2.06
CA GLU A 33 10.35 -17.82 1.31
C GLU A 33 8.98 -17.81 0.61
N ILE A 34 9.00 -17.98 -0.72
CA ILE A 34 7.77 -17.98 -1.50
C ILE A 34 7.00 -19.28 -1.25
N PRO A 35 5.74 -19.22 -0.75
CA PRO A 35 4.95 -20.43 -0.54
C PRO A 35 4.86 -21.27 -1.82
N GLY A 36 5.20 -22.56 -1.71
CA GLY A 36 5.17 -23.46 -2.86
C GLY A 36 6.34 -23.33 -3.84
N ALA A 37 7.31 -22.46 -3.62
CA ALA A 37 8.48 -22.29 -4.49
C ALA A 37 9.25 -23.62 -4.74
N ARG A 38 9.30 -24.50 -3.73
CA ARG A 38 9.94 -25.82 -3.83
C ARG A 38 9.40 -26.71 -4.95
N PHE A 39 8.18 -26.45 -5.41
CA PHE A 39 7.56 -27.19 -6.52
C PHE A 39 7.88 -26.60 -7.89
N THR A 40 8.50 -25.43 -7.95
CA THR A 40 8.84 -24.77 -9.22
C THR A 40 10.06 -25.44 -9.86
N PRO A 41 10.13 -25.50 -11.21
CA PRO A 41 11.29 -26.04 -11.91
C PRO A 41 12.61 -25.31 -11.56
N ALA A 42 12.54 -24.00 -11.32
CA ALA A 42 13.72 -23.20 -10.98
C ALA A 42 14.39 -23.64 -9.68
N VAL A 43 13.59 -23.94 -8.64
CA VAL A 43 14.09 -24.45 -7.36
C VAL A 43 14.56 -25.89 -7.51
N ARG A 44 13.80 -26.75 -8.19
CA ARG A 44 14.17 -28.17 -8.41
C ARG A 44 15.48 -28.33 -9.17
N LEU A 45 15.79 -27.41 -10.07
CA LEU A 45 17.02 -27.39 -10.85
C LEU A 45 18.16 -26.64 -10.14
N GLY A 46 17.97 -26.18 -8.90
CA GLY A 46 18.97 -25.43 -8.14
C GLY A 46 19.32 -24.05 -8.72
N ARG A 47 18.47 -23.51 -9.61
CA ARG A 47 18.66 -22.18 -10.23
C ARG A 47 18.18 -21.03 -9.34
N TRP A 48 17.39 -21.33 -8.36
CA TRP A 48 16.82 -20.36 -7.40
C TRP A 48 16.60 -21.07 -6.06
N ASP A 49 16.80 -20.34 -4.96
CA ASP A 49 16.62 -20.84 -3.58
C ASP A 49 15.17 -20.78 -3.07
N GLY A 50 14.23 -20.32 -3.91
CA GLY A 50 12.82 -20.17 -3.52
C GLY A 50 12.52 -18.95 -2.67
N LYS A 51 13.48 -18.05 -2.49
CA LYS A 51 13.38 -16.87 -1.64
C LYS A 51 13.47 -15.58 -2.45
N VAL A 52 12.82 -14.55 -1.93
CA VAL A 52 12.93 -13.16 -2.43
C VAL A 52 13.39 -12.30 -1.28
N SER A 53 14.31 -11.39 -1.53
CA SER A 53 14.69 -10.38 -0.54
C SER A 53 14.06 -9.05 -0.91
N PHE A 54 13.46 -8.40 0.07
CA PHE A 54 12.93 -7.04 -0.05
C PHE A 54 14.01 -5.97 0.18
N PHE A 55 15.25 -6.38 0.44
CA PHE A 55 16.42 -5.53 0.45
C PHE A 55 17.42 -6.01 -0.60
N GLY A 56 17.77 -5.16 -1.56
CA GLY A 56 18.70 -5.47 -2.63
C GLY A 56 20.16 -5.23 -2.22
N MET A 57 21.09 -6.03 -2.75
CA MET A 57 22.54 -5.83 -2.53
C MET A 57 23.05 -4.45 -2.96
N GLY A 58 22.34 -3.77 -3.88
CA GLY A 58 22.61 -2.38 -4.27
C GLY A 58 22.09 -1.33 -3.28
N GLY A 59 21.46 -1.74 -2.17
CA GLY A 59 20.88 -0.83 -1.17
C GLY A 59 19.44 -0.39 -1.50
N SER A 60 18.79 -0.96 -2.50
CA SER A 60 17.37 -0.69 -2.79
C SER A 60 16.46 -1.44 -1.84
N SER A 61 15.38 -0.79 -1.40
CA SER A 61 14.35 -1.37 -0.54
C SER A 61 13.03 -0.61 -0.70
N PHE A 62 12.07 -0.89 0.18
CA PHE A 62 10.75 -0.28 0.18
C PHE A 62 10.58 0.64 1.38
N ILE A 63 9.85 1.75 1.18
CA ILE A 63 9.61 2.76 2.22
C ILE A 63 8.95 2.16 3.47
N ASN A 64 8.04 1.20 3.31
CA ASN A 64 7.34 0.55 4.41
C ASN A 64 8.22 -0.35 5.29
N LEU A 65 9.45 -0.64 4.87
CA LEU A 65 10.42 -1.38 5.67
C LEU A 65 11.35 -0.48 6.49
N LEU A 66 11.27 0.84 6.33
CA LEU A 66 12.10 1.79 7.06
C LEU A 66 11.97 1.68 8.59
N PRO A 67 10.78 1.43 9.18
CA PRO A 67 10.65 1.20 10.62
C PRO A 67 11.50 0.06 11.16
N ASP A 68 11.85 -0.93 10.34
CA ASP A 68 12.72 -2.03 10.72
C ASP A 68 14.17 -1.81 10.30
N ILE A 69 14.41 -1.10 9.19
CA ILE A 69 15.73 -0.86 8.64
C ILE A 69 16.48 0.19 9.47
N ILE A 70 15.84 1.32 9.83
CA ILE A 70 16.50 2.42 10.54
C ILE A 70 17.04 1.96 11.90
N PRO A 71 16.26 1.33 12.79
CA PRO A 71 16.77 0.82 14.05
C PRO A 71 17.90 -0.21 13.89
N PHE A 72 17.85 -1.01 12.83
CA PHE A 72 18.91 -1.96 12.53
C PHE A 72 20.22 -1.21 12.18
N LEU A 73 20.16 -0.17 11.35
CA LEU A 73 21.33 0.63 10.98
C LEU A 73 21.89 1.40 12.18
N ASP A 74 21.05 1.94 13.04
CA ASP A 74 21.45 2.59 14.29
C ASP A 74 22.23 1.62 15.18
N ASN A 75 21.76 0.39 15.33
CA ASN A 75 22.43 -0.66 16.09
C ASN A 75 23.78 -1.11 15.46
N GLU A 76 23.92 -1.02 14.14
CA GLU A 76 25.17 -1.26 13.42
C GLU A 76 26.11 -0.03 13.44
N GLY A 77 25.71 1.06 14.11
CA GLY A 77 26.53 2.27 14.28
C GLY A 77 26.52 3.23 13.08
N TYR A 78 25.46 3.21 12.27
CA TYR A 78 25.28 4.16 11.18
C TYR A 78 24.51 5.39 11.64
N ASP A 79 25.03 6.56 11.25
CA ASP A 79 24.32 7.84 11.25
C ASP A 79 23.63 7.99 9.89
N VAL A 80 22.29 7.99 9.88
CA VAL A 80 21.49 7.95 8.65
C VAL A 80 21.00 9.35 8.30
N GLU A 81 21.53 9.92 7.23
CA GLU A 81 21.04 11.19 6.65
C GLU A 81 19.88 10.91 5.69
N LEU A 82 18.76 11.64 5.85
CA LEU A 82 17.58 11.52 5.01
C LEU A 82 17.64 12.51 3.85
N SER A 83 17.46 12.00 2.63
CA SER A 83 17.29 12.77 1.39
C SER A 83 15.99 12.40 0.72
N ASP A 84 14.94 13.20 0.89
CA ASP A 84 13.66 13.01 0.18
C ASP A 84 13.70 13.80 -1.13
N ILE A 85 13.74 13.06 -2.26
CA ILE A 85 13.83 13.65 -3.61
C ILE A 85 12.49 13.55 -4.37
N ARG A 86 11.41 13.21 -3.66
CA ARG A 86 10.09 13.14 -4.28
C ARG A 86 9.60 14.54 -4.64
N GLU A 87 9.04 14.65 -5.83
CA GLU A 87 8.38 15.86 -6.30
C GLU A 87 6.87 15.69 -6.19
N TYR A 88 6.25 16.49 -5.34
CA TYR A 88 4.80 16.53 -5.21
C TYR A 88 4.26 17.78 -5.89
N PRO A 89 3.54 17.64 -7.02
CA PRO A 89 2.91 18.80 -7.68
C PRO A 89 1.83 19.44 -6.81
N GLN A 90 1.26 18.65 -5.86
CA GLN A 90 0.26 19.10 -4.92
C GLN A 90 0.43 18.36 -3.58
N LYS A 91 0.22 19.09 -2.48
CA LYS A 91 0.10 18.46 -1.17
C LYS A 91 -1.23 17.72 -1.11
N ILE A 92 -1.17 16.40 -0.98
CA ILE A 92 -2.36 15.57 -0.80
C ILE A 92 -2.69 15.52 0.68
N GLU A 93 -3.85 16.06 1.04
CA GLU A 93 -4.39 16.02 2.40
C GLU A 93 -5.65 15.14 2.40
N PHE A 94 -5.55 14.00 3.01
CA PHE A 94 -6.69 13.13 3.25
C PHE A 94 -7.41 13.61 4.51
N GLY A 95 -8.64 14.10 4.34
CA GLY A 95 -9.51 14.42 5.46
C GLY A 95 -10.03 13.15 6.15
N THR A 96 -10.95 13.32 7.08
CA THR A 96 -11.74 12.25 7.68
C THR A 96 -13.18 12.30 7.18
N ILE A 97 -13.89 11.19 7.26
CA ILE A 97 -15.31 11.09 6.93
C ILE A 97 -16.13 10.70 8.16
N ALA A 98 -17.43 11.01 8.10
CA ALA A 98 -18.46 10.58 9.02
C ALA A 98 -19.54 9.78 8.29
N GLU A 99 -20.48 9.21 9.01
CA GLU A 99 -21.56 8.39 8.44
C GLU A 99 -22.41 9.16 7.41
N ASP A 100 -22.60 10.44 7.59
CA ASP A 100 -23.40 11.35 6.78
C ASP A 100 -22.63 12.09 5.69
N THR A 101 -21.31 11.85 5.56
CA THR A 101 -20.45 12.57 4.60
C THR A 101 -21.01 12.56 3.17
N PHE A 102 -21.67 11.47 2.77
CA PHE A 102 -22.29 11.30 1.46
C PHE A 102 -23.81 11.43 1.46
N ALA A 103 -24.42 11.94 2.54
CA ALA A 103 -25.88 12.10 2.66
C ALA A 103 -26.50 13.05 1.61
N HIS A 104 -25.68 13.88 0.97
CA HIS A 104 -26.07 14.74 -0.17
C HIS A 104 -26.27 13.95 -1.48
N LYS A 105 -25.85 12.70 -1.54
CA LYS A 105 -26.07 11.77 -2.66
C LYS A 105 -27.23 10.83 -2.30
N ALA A 106 -27.96 10.39 -3.33
CA ALA A 106 -29.05 9.43 -3.18
C ALA A 106 -28.68 8.09 -3.81
N TRP A 107 -29.20 7.00 -3.24
CA TRP A 107 -29.03 5.67 -3.83
C TRP A 107 -29.65 5.61 -5.22
N PRO A 108 -28.95 5.03 -6.21
CA PRO A 108 -29.40 4.98 -7.59
C PRO A 108 -30.58 4.02 -7.81
N VAL A 109 -31.17 4.13 -8.99
CA VAL A 109 -32.21 3.19 -9.44
C VAL A 109 -31.65 1.77 -9.49
N GLY A 110 -32.38 0.81 -8.92
CA GLY A 110 -31.95 -0.59 -8.80
C GLY A 110 -31.45 -0.95 -7.39
N HIS A 111 -31.11 0.03 -6.55
CA HIS A 111 -30.78 -0.23 -5.16
C HIS A 111 -32.03 -0.32 -4.27
N PRO A 112 -32.10 -1.25 -3.27
CA PRO A 112 -33.26 -1.36 -2.36
C PRO A 112 -33.66 -0.07 -1.63
N ALA A 113 -32.67 0.82 -1.39
CA ALA A 113 -32.88 2.13 -0.75
C ALA A 113 -32.92 3.29 -1.77
N VAL A 114 -33.37 3.03 -3.02
CA VAL A 114 -33.41 4.05 -4.08
C VAL A 114 -34.03 5.36 -3.61
N GLY A 115 -33.36 6.48 -3.92
CA GLY A 115 -33.79 7.83 -3.56
C GLY A 115 -33.53 8.24 -2.10
N GLN A 116 -33.11 7.34 -1.23
CA GLN A 116 -32.71 7.69 0.14
C GLN A 116 -31.27 8.19 0.16
N PRO A 117 -30.90 9.04 1.13
CA PRO A 117 -29.51 9.49 1.32
C PRO A 117 -28.55 8.32 1.46
N VAL A 118 -27.33 8.47 0.89
CA VAL A 118 -26.26 7.50 1.09
C VAL A 118 -25.65 7.71 2.47
N MET A 119 -25.93 6.78 3.38
CA MET A 119 -25.34 6.76 4.73
C MET A 119 -24.36 5.59 4.83
N LEU A 120 -23.18 5.87 5.38
CA LEU A 120 -22.19 4.85 5.68
C LEU A 120 -22.48 4.22 7.03
N ARG A 121 -22.12 2.95 7.18
CA ARG A 121 -22.16 2.27 8.48
C ARG A 121 -20.92 2.62 9.28
N ASP A 122 -20.99 2.55 10.59
CA ASP A 122 -19.91 2.84 11.52
C ASP A 122 -18.56 2.17 11.13
N TYR A 123 -18.58 0.86 10.90
CA TYR A 123 -17.39 0.11 10.49
C TYR A 123 -16.86 0.52 9.10
N GLN A 124 -17.71 0.97 8.19
CA GLN A 124 -17.28 1.48 6.88
C GLN A 124 -16.54 2.81 7.04
N VAL A 125 -17.03 3.68 7.92
CA VAL A 125 -16.36 4.93 8.28
C VAL A 125 -15.00 4.65 8.92
N GLU A 126 -14.93 3.71 9.86
CA GLU A 126 -13.69 3.31 10.50
C GLU A 126 -12.65 2.80 9.49
N ILE A 127 -13.05 1.87 8.60
CA ILE A 127 -12.17 1.30 7.57
C ILE A 127 -11.65 2.39 6.62
N ILE A 128 -12.53 3.29 6.15
CA ILE A 128 -12.14 4.37 5.26
C ILE A 128 -11.17 5.33 5.96
N ASN A 129 -11.46 5.74 7.20
CA ASN A 129 -10.59 6.63 7.96
C ASN A 129 -9.23 6.00 8.26
N ASN A 130 -9.18 4.71 8.55
CA ASN A 130 -7.93 3.97 8.72
C ASN A 130 -7.10 3.97 7.43
N PHE A 131 -7.76 3.79 6.26
CA PHE A 131 -7.08 3.89 4.96
C PHE A 131 -6.59 5.32 4.69
N LEU A 132 -7.40 6.34 4.97
CA LEU A 132 -7.00 7.74 4.77
C LEU A 132 -5.83 8.15 5.67
N ALA A 133 -5.76 7.60 6.88
CA ALA A 133 -4.62 7.79 7.78
C ALA A 133 -3.35 7.06 7.33
N ASN A 134 -3.52 5.90 6.67
CA ASN A 134 -2.43 5.09 6.13
C ASN A 134 -2.79 4.53 4.74
N PRO A 135 -2.67 5.33 3.67
CA PRO A 135 -3.12 4.94 2.32
C PRO A 135 -2.31 3.80 1.69
N GLN A 136 -1.14 3.46 2.24
CA GLN A 136 -0.34 2.30 1.83
C GLN A 136 -0.59 1.10 2.75
N SER A 137 -1.84 0.75 2.96
CA SER A 137 -2.25 -0.34 3.85
C SER A 137 -3.06 -1.42 3.13
N ILE A 138 -3.08 -2.62 3.73
CA ILE A 138 -3.98 -3.71 3.34
C ILE A 138 -5.13 -3.72 4.33
N GLN A 139 -6.36 -3.64 3.82
CA GLN A 139 -7.58 -3.74 4.63
C GLN A 139 -8.22 -5.11 4.39
N GLU A 140 -8.30 -5.92 5.44
CA GLU A 140 -9.01 -7.19 5.40
C GLU A 140 -10.50 -6.97 5.71
N ILE A 141 -11.35 -7.14 4.72
CA ILE A 141 -12.77 -6.79 4.81
C ILE A 141 -13.61 -8.00 4.41
N ALA A 142 -14.58 -8.37 5.25
CA ALA A 142 -15.48 -9.50 5.02
C ALA A 142 -16.28 -9.35 3.71
N THR A 143 -16.69 -10.47 3.13
CA THR A 143 -17.60 -10.50 1.99
C THR A 143 -18.97 -9.94 2.41
N GLY A 144 -19.57 -9.10 1.55
CA GLY A 144 -20.86 -8.45 1.84
C GLY A 144 -20.79 -7.20 2.71
N ALA A 145 -19.62 -6.77 3.18
CA ALA A 145 -19.46 -5.56 3.99
C ALA A 145 -19.54 -4.24 3.19
N GLY A 146 -19.76 -4.30 1.86
CA GLY A 146 -19.89 -3.11 1.01
C GLY A 146 -18.54 -2.55 0.54
N LYS A 147 -17.60 -3.44 0.18
CA LYS A 147 -16.28 -3.03 -0.36
C LYS A 147 -16.38 -2.04 -1.51
N THR A 148 -17.29 -2.29 -2.46
CA THR A 148 -17.51 -1.41 -3.63
C THR A 148 -17.91 0.00 -3.18
N LEU A 149 -18.83 0.11 -2.24
CA LEU A 149 -19.24 1.42 -1.69
C LEU A 149 -18.07 2.15 -1.03
N MET A 150 -17.27 1.45 -0.23
CA MET A 150 -16.10 2.05 0.41
C MET A 150 -15.05 2.50 -0.62
N THR A 151 -14.83 1.71 -1.67
CA THR A 151 -13.90 2.08 -2.75
C THR A 151 -14.43 3.28 -3.54
N ALA A 152 -15.74 3.35 -3.81
CA ALA A 152 -16.39 4.50 -4.46
C ALA A 152 -16.27 5.76 -3.58
N ALA A 153 -16.52 5.64 -2.28
CA ALA A 153 -16.35 6.73 -1.33
C ALA A 153 -14.90 7.28 -1.32
N LEU A 154 -13.91 6.40 -1.28
CA LEU A 154 -12.50 6.77 -1.39
C LEU A 154 -12.18 7.47 -2.71
N SER A 155 -12.69 6.96 -3.83
CA SER A 155 -12.50 7.57 -5.15
C SER A 155 -13.06 8.99 -5.21
N LEU A 156 -14.24 9.23 -4.63
CA LEU A 156 -14.85 10.55 -4.55
C LEU A 156 -14.02 11.51 -3.68
N MET A 157 -13.46 11.05 -2.58
CA MET A 157 -12.63 11.89 -1.71
C MET A 157 -11.35 12.37 -2.37
N VAL A 158 -10.77 11.53 -3.24
CA VAL A 158 -9.49 11.84 -3.92
C VAL A 158 -9.67 12.41 -5.32
N GLU A 159 -10.89 12.54 -5.82
CA GLU A 159 -11.21 12.99 -7.19
C GLU A 159 -10.53 14.34 -7.53
N LYS A 160 -10.48 15.26 -6.56
CA LYS A 160 -9.84 16.56 -6.73
C LYS A 160 -8.32 16.48 -7.01
N TYR A 161 -7.69 15.36 -6.72
CA TYR A 161 -6.25 15.15 -6.93
C TYR A 161 -5.93 14.40 -8.22
N GLY A 162 -6.91 13.73 -8.82
CA GLY A 162 -6.71 12.99 -10.05
C GLY A 162 -7.66 11.81 -10.23
N ARG A 163 -7.31 10.93 -11.15
CA ARG A 163 -8.11 9.74 -11.47
C ARG A 163 -7.78 8.60 -10.51
N SER A 164 -8.83 7.91 -10.05
CA SER A 164 -8.68 6.65 -9.31
C SER A 164 -8.64 5.47 -10.29
N VAL A 165 -7.82 4.48 -9.98
CA VAL A 165 -7.75 3.21 -10.71
C VAL A 165 -8.07 2.08 -9.75
N VAL A 166 -9.12 1.32 -10.05
CA VAL A 166 -9.55 0.16 -9.28
C VAL A 166 -9.14 -1.09 -10.03
N ILE A 167 -8.33 -1.95 -9.39
CA ILE A 167 -7.85 -3.20 -9.98
C ILE A 167 -8.59 -4.36 -9.34
N VAL A 168 -9.21 -5.19 -10.15
CA VAL A 168 -9.95 -6.39 -9.72
C VAL A 168 -9.46 -7.64 -10.47
N PRO A 169 -9.58 -8.84 -9.87
CA PRO A 169 -8.89 -10.03 -10.37
C PRO A 169 -9.47 -10.63 -11.68
N ASN A 170 -10.69 -10.28 -12.09
CA ASN A 170 -11.29 -10.86 -13.29
C ASN A 170 -12.28 -9.90 -13.98
N LYS A 171 -12.66 -10.24 -15.25
CA LYS A 171 -13.52 -9.41 -16.09
C LYS A 171 -14.95 -9.25 -15.56
N ASP A 172 -15.48 -10.25 -14.89
CA ASP A 172 -16.85 -10.19 -14.38
C ASP A 172 -16.95 -9.21 -13.24
N LEU A 173 -15.94 -9.20 -12.36
CA LEU A 173 -15.82 -8.17 -11.31
C LEU A 173 -15.57 -6.77 -11.88
N VAL A 174 -14.88 -6.61 -13.01
CA VAL A 174 -14.77 -5.30 -13.68
C VAL A 174 -16.14 -4.77 -14.05
N LYS A 175 -16.96 -5.59 -14.74
CA LYS A 175 -18.31 -5.20 -15.16
C LYS A 175 -19.23 -4.90 -13.97
N GLN A 176 -19.15 -5.72 -12.93
CA GLN A 176 -19.91 -5.49 -11.71
C GLN A 176 -19.50 -4.20 -11.03
N THR A 177 -18.19 -3.97 -10.85
CA THR A 177 -17.67 -2.74 -10.22
C THR A 177 -18.07 -1.51 -11.04
N GLU A 178 -17.99 -1.58 -12.38
CA GLU A 178 -18.41 -0.49 -13.27
C GLU A 178 -19.90 -0.17 -13.13
N ALA A 179 -20.74 -1.18 -12.95
CA ALA A 179 -22.19 -1.00 -12.76
C ALA A 179 -22.53 -0.45 -11.37
N ASP A 180 -21.71 -0.73 -10.37
CA ASP A 180 -21.92 -0.32 -8.97
C ASP A 180 -21.35 1.09 -8.68
N TYR A 181 -20.50 1.66 -9.59
CA TYR A 181 -19.85 2.98 -9.46
C TYR A 181 -20.68 4.09 -10.08
#